data_6f25c46e9494321cbf707320077d470a
#
_entry.id   6f25c46e9494321cbf707320077d470a
#
_cell.length_a   1.000
_cell.length_b   1.000
_cell.length_c   1.000
_cell.angle_alpha   90.00
_cell.angle_beta   90.00
_cell.angle_gamma   90.00
#
_symmetry.space_group_name_H-M   'P 1'
#
loop_
_entity.id
_entity.type
_entity.pdbx_description
1 polymer ?
#
loop_
_entity_poly.entity_id
_entity_poly.type
_entity_poly.pdbx_seq_one_letter_code
_entity_poly.pdbx_strand_id
1 'polypeptide(L)'
;MAKLINDIKEKFNKQYANIDKRIVVCGGTGCIAGGSQQVYEAFQKEYKKRGLPYTVEITDGCREHSTYISKSGCQGFCAQGPLVSVGDIFYTKVKVTDVEEIVEKTVLKGEVIDRLLYVNPTDQKHCKTLKDIPFYQKQHRILLADCGKINPEDINEYIGHGGYQGLVKALEIGPEATIEEMKKSQLRGRGGAGFPTGMKWEFTRKSKGDEKYMICNGDEGDPGAFMDRSLLEGNPHSIVEGMIIAGFATGACKGYFYIRAEYPLAIERIQIAIDACYKTGLLGKNILGTGFNYDLEIRYGAGAFVCGEETALIASTEGLKGTPRPKPPFPAQSGLWGKPTVINNVETLASVPVIFREGPDAYRKVLVPGEFCGPTLR
;
A
#
# COMPACT_ATOMS: atom_id res chain seq x y z
N MET A 1 -4.53 -21.22 10.26
CA MET A 1 -3.96 -19.95 9.78
C MET A 1 -4.11 -19.82 8.26
N ALA A 2 -3.37 -20.58 7.48
CA ALA A 2 -3.41 -20.50 6.01
C ALA A 2 -4.79 -20.70 5.38
N LYS A 3 -5.66 -21.52 5.97
CA LYS A 3 -6.97 -21.87 5.41
C LYS A 3 -7.84 -20.66 5.12
N LEU A 4 -8.00 -19.73 6.09
CA LEU A 4 -8.84 -18.54 5.89
C LEU A 4 -8.36 -17.69 4.70
N ILE A 5 -7.05 -17.41 4.63
CA ILE A 5 -6.46 -16.60 3.56
C ILE A 5 -6.59 -17.30 2.21
N ASN A 6 -6.37 -18.61 2.17
CA ASN A 6 -6.51 -19.41 0.96
C ASN A 6 -7.99 -19.49 0.49
N ASP A 7 -8.93 -19.69 1.40
CA ASP A 7 -10.38 -19.73 1.09
C ASP A 7 -10.82 -18.37 0.47
N ILE A 8 -10.38 -17.25 1.03
CA ILE A 8 -10.68 -15.92 0.49
C ILE A 8 -10.05 -15.75 -0.91
N LYS A 9 -8.78 -16.15 -1.06
CA LYS A 9 -8.06 -16.07 -2.34
C LYS A 9 -8.74 -16.92 -3.43
N GLU A 10 -9.11 -18.15 -3.13
CA GLU A 10 -9.79 -19.05 -4.07
C GLU A 10 -11.16 -18.50 -4.47
N LYS A 11 -11.91 -18.00 -3.48
CA LYS A 11 -13.20 -17.36 -3.71
C LYS A 11 -13.07 -16.13 -4.63
N PHE A 12 -12.14 -15.23 -4.33
CA PHE A 12 -11.84 -14.06 -5.14
C PHE A 12 -11.49 -14.46 -6.57
N ASN A 13 -10.55 -15.39 -6.76
CA ASN A 13 -10.11 -15.82 -8.09
C ASN A 13 -11.25 -16.44 -8.90
N LYS A 14 -12.13 -17.24 -8.26
CA LYS A 14 -13.30 -17.82 -8.91
C LYS A 14 -14.27 -16.75 -9.42
N GLN A 15 -14.50 -15.71 -8.62
CA GLN A 15 -15.39 -14.62 -8.97
C GLN A 15 -14.77 -13.70 -10.04
N TYR A 16 -13.46 -13.43 -9.92
CA TYR A 16 -12.71 -12.63 -10.88
C TYR A 16 -12.66 -13.28 -12.27
N ALA A 17 -12.73 -14.60 -12.34
CA ALA A 17 -12.79 -15.34 -13.61
C ALA A 17 -14.06 -15.02 -14.44
N ASN A 18 -15.11 -14.46 -13.83
CA ASN A 18 -16.31 -14.00 -14.52
C ASN A 18 -16.16 -12.62 -15.19
N ILE A 19 -15.00 -11.96 -14.99
CA ILE A 19 -14.74 -10.61 -15.50
C ILE A 19 -14.03 -10.71 -16.85
N ASP A 20 -14.69 -10.24 -17.90
CA ASP A 20 -14.11 -10.21 -19.25
C ASP A 20 -13.18 -9.02 -19.46
N LYS A 21 -13.51 -7.87 -18.85
CA LYS A 21 -12.78 -6.63 -19.03
C LYS A 21 -12.64 -5.89 -17.72
N ARG A 22 -11.54 -5.18 -17.58
CA ARG A 22 -11.31 -4.29 -16.46
C ARG A 22 -11.07 -2.88 -16.93
N ILE A 23 -11.76 -1.92 -16.32
CA ILE A 23 -11.50 -0.49 -16.43
C ILE A 23 -10.94 -0.03 -15.10
N VAL A 24 -9.73 0.51 -15.12
CA VAL A 24 -9.05 1.01 -13.90
C VAL A 24 -8.87 2.52 -14.01
N VAL A 25 -9.47 3.25 -13.09
CA VAL A 25 -9.30 4.70 -12.98
C VAL A 25 -8.34 5.01 -11.85
N CYS A 26 -7.29 5.78 -12.12
CA CYS A 26 -6.33 6.16 -11.08
C CYS A 26 -7.01 7.00 -10.00
N GLY A 27 -6.99 6.49 -8.77
CA GLY A 27 -7.58 7.11 -7.59
C GLY A 27 -6.52 7.69 -6.63
N GLY A 28 -5.33 8.06 -7.10
CA GLY A 28 -4.37 8.82 -6.30
C GLY A 28 -4.73 10.30 -6.23
N THR A 29 -4.29 11.01 -5.18
CA THR A 29 -4.66 12.40 -4.89
C THR A 29 -4.53 13.33 -6.10
N GLY A 30 -3.44 13.24 -6.89
CA GLY A 30 -3.24 14.10 -8.07
C GLY A 30 -4.28 13.87 -9.18
N CYS A 31 -4.68 12.62 -9.43
CA CYS A 31 -5.70 12.30 -10.41
C CYS A 31 -7.12 12.67 -9.90
N ILE A 32 -7.38 12.50 -8.60
CA ILE A 32 -8.65 12.94 -7.98
C ILE A 32 -8.82 14.45 -8.14
N ALA A 33 -7.77 15.22 -7.83
CA ALA A 33 -7.77 16.67 -8.04
C ALA A 33 -7.99 17.07 -9.52
N GLY A 34 -7.53 16.22 -10.46
CA GLY A 34 -7.78 16.38 -11.90
C GLY A 34 -9.13 15.87 -12.39
N GLY A 35 -10.03 15.38 -11.51
CA GLY A 35 -11.37 14.94 -11.88
C GLY A 35 -11.52 13.44 -12.13
N SER A 36 -10.59 12.60 -11.69
CA SER A 36 -10.69 11.13 -11.92
C SER A 36 -11.87 10.48 -11.22
N GLN A 37 -12.33 11.04 -10.09
CA GLN A 37 -13.53 10.55 -9.42
C GLN A 37 -14.78 10.72 -10.31
N GLN A 38 -14.92 11.89 -10.95
CA GLN A 38 -16.01 12.15 -11.89
C GLN A 38 -15.92 11.25 -13.13
N VAL A 39 -14.70 10.95 -13.61
CA VAL A 39 -14.48 10.00 -14.71
C VAL A 39 -14.94 8.59 -14.29
N TYR A 40 -14.58 8.14 -13.09
CA TYR A 40 -15.01 6.85 -12.55
C TYR A 40 -16.55 6.73 -12.46
N GLU A 41 -17.21 7.76 -11.96
CA GLU A 41 -18.68 7.81 -11.89
C GLU A 41 -19.34 7.87 -13.27
N ALA A 42 -18.70 8.55 -14.24
CA ALA A 42 -19.19 8.64 -15.60
C ALA A 42 -19.17 7.27 -16.29
N PHE A 43 -18.14 6.44 -16.07
CA PHE A 43 -18.13 5.05 -16.57
C PHE A 43 -19.33 4.25 -16.04
N GLN A 44 -19.63 4.32 -14.76
CA GLN A 44 -20.78 3.62 -14.18
C GLN A 44 -22.12 4.09 -14.78
N LYS A 45 -22.27 5.42 -14.93
CA LYS A 45 -23.47 6.01 -15.54
C LYS A 45 -23.64 5.57 -17.01
N GLU A 46 -22.55 5.54 -17.78
CA GLU A 46 -22.58 5.14 -19.19
C GLU A 46 -22.93 3.66 -19.36
N TYR A 47 -22.35 2.78 -18.50
CA TYR A 47 -22.70 1.36 -18.48
C TYR A 47 -24.16 1.13 -18.12
N LYS A 48 -24.66 1.84 -17.12
CA LYS A 48 -26.08 1.79 -16.73
C LYS A 48 -27.00 2.28 -17.85
N LYS A 49 -26.66 3.40 -18.50
CA LYS A 49 -27.41 3.97 -19.67
C LYS A 49 -27.52 2.98 -20.82
N ARG A 50 -26.44 2.21 -21.08
CA ARG A 50 -26.38 1.23 -22.19
C ARG A 50 -26.88 -0.16 -21.79
N GLY A 51 -27.24 -0.41 -20.56
CA GLY A 51 -27.63 -1.73 -20.05
C GLY A 51 -26.53 -2.78 -20.09
N LEU A 52 -25.23 -2.35 -20.04
CA LEU A 52 -24.08 -3.23 -20.05
C LEU A 52 -23.83 -3.81 -18.66
N PRO A 53 -23.47 -5.11 -18.54
CA PRO A 53 -23.15 -5.71 -17.25
C PRO A 53 -21.84 -5.17 -16.70
N TYR A 54 -21.86 -4.68 -15.47
CA TYR A 54 -20.67 -4.24 -14.75
C TYR A 54 -20.75 -4.49 -13.26
N THR A 55 -19.60 -4.50 -12.62
CA THR A 55 -19.46 -4.49 -11.17
C THR A 55 -18.40 -3.47 -10.73
N VAL A 56 -18.51 -3.00 -9.52
CA VAL A 56 -17.50 -2.12 -8.86
C VAL A 56 -16.79 -2.83 -7.70
N GLU A 57 -17.26 -4.03 -7.37
CA GLU A 57 -16.69 -4.91 -6.36
C GLU A 57 -16.76 -6.37 -6.83
N ILE A 58 -15.78 -7.16 -6.48
CA ILE A 58 -15.75 -8.60 -6.78
C ILE A 58 -16.44 -9.36 -5.65
N THR A 59 -17.68 -9.74 -5.88
CA THR A 59 -18.55 -10.43 -4.89
C THR A 59 -19.21 -11.67 -5.49
N ASP A 60 -19.89 -12.47 -4.64
CA ASP A 60 -20.63 -13.68 -5.07
C ASP A 60 -21.72 -13.43 -6.12
N GLY A 61 -22.10 -12.16 -6.32
CA GLY A 61 -23.10 -11.75 -7.30
C GLY A 61 -22.53 -11.30 -8.65
N CYS A 62 -21.23 -11.42 -8.89
CA CYS A 62 -20.63 -11.04 -10.17
C CYS A 62 -21.18 -11.90 -11.30
N ARG A 63 -21.87 -11.24 -12.26
CA ARG A 63 -22.40 -11.91 -13.45
C ARG A 63 -21.25 -12.27 -14.39
N GLU A 64 -21.39 -13.39 -15.08
CA GLU A 64 -20.49 -13.75 -16.18
C GLU A 64 -20.48 -12.65 -17.25
N HIS A 65 -19.33 -12.47 -17.88
CA HIS A 65 -19.10 -11.46 -18.93
C HIS A 65 -19.30 -10.00 -18.47
N SER A 66 -19.07 -9.75 -17.18
CA SER A 66 -19.12 -8.38 -16.62
C SER A 66 -17.83 -7.61 -16.85
N THR A 67 -17.95 -6.28 -16.89
CA THR A 67 -16.79 -5.38 -16.77
C THR A 67 -16.58 -4.97 -15.32
N TYR A 68 -15.38 -5.12 -14.82
CA TYR A 68 -14.98 -4.59 -13.51
C TYR A 68 -14.49 -3.15 -13.65
N ILE A 69 -15.26 -2.19 -13.15
CA ILE A 69 -14.89 -0.78 -13.11
C ILE A 69 -14.34 -0.49 -11.71
N SER A 70 -13.02 -0.30 -11.60
CA SER A 70 -12.35 -0.14 -10.32
C SER A 70 -11.55 1.15 -10.23
N LYS A 71 -11.35 1.62 -9.01
CA LYS A 71 -10.31 2.58 -8.68
C LYS A 71 -8.99 1.84 -8.46
N SER A 72 -7.88 2.55 -8.56
CA SER A 72 -6.56 2.03 -8.17
C SER A 72 -5.82 3.03 -7.28
N GLY A 73 -4.68 2.61 -6.75
CA GLY A 73 -3.72 3.52 -6.15
C GLY A 73 -3.03 4.44 -7.18
N CYS A 74 -2.19 5.32 -6.68
CA CYS A 74 -1.41 6.24 -7.50
C CYS A 74 -0.48 5.47 -8.44
N GLN A 75 -0.55 5.78 -9.74
CA GLN A 75 0.29 5.16 -10.76
C GLN A 75 1.63 5.88 -10.95
N GLY A 76 1.82 7.04 -10.28
CA GLY A 76 3.06 7.81 -10.34
C GLY A 76 3.20 8.72 -11.55
N PHE A 77 2.15 8.93 -12.34
CA PHE A 77 2.19 9.75 -13.58
C PHE A 77 1.20 10.91 -13.53
N CYS A 78 1.17 11.63 -12.40
CA CYS A 78 0.17 12.64 -12.08
C CYS A 78 0.11 13.80 -13.12
N ALA A 79 1.25 14.18 -13.75
CA ALA A 79 1.28 15.20 -14.80
C ALA A 79 0.45 14.82 -16.05
N GLN A 80 0.09 13.54 -16.20
CA GLN A 80 -0.72 13.03 -17.30
C GLN A 80 -2.12 12.59 -16.86
N GLY A 81 -2.48 12.85 -15.58
CA GLY A 81 -3.79 12.52 -15.04
C GLY A 81 -4.94 13.36 -15.61
N PRO A 82 -6.17 12.90 -15.47
CA PRO A 82 -6.63 11.57 -15.02
C PRO A 82 -6.19 10.42 -15.92
N LEU A 83 -5.77 9.31 -15.28
CA LEU A 83 -5.29 8.10 -15.96
C LEU A 83 -6.37 7.03 -15.94
N VAL A 84 -6.59 6.38 -17.08
CA VAL A 84 -7.55 5.28 -17.24
C VAL A 84 -6.90 4.14 -18.02
N SER A 85 -6.99 2.92 -17.49
CA SER A 85 -6.64 1.72 -18.25
C SER A 85 -7.89 0.96 -18.62
N VAL A 86 -7.96 0.48 -19.86
CA VAL A 86 -8.98 -0.45 -20.35
C VAL A 86 -8.27 -1.70 -20.86
N GLY A 87 -8.25 -2.75 -20.04
CA GLY A 87 -7.32 -3.85 -20.25
C GLY A 87 -5.88 -3.34 -20.28
N ASP A 88 -5.13 -3.62 -21.36
CA ASP A 88 -3.75 -3.16 -21.54
C ASP A 88 -3.62 -1.76 -22.12
N ILE A 89 -4.71 -1.17 -22.62
CA ILE A 89 -4.68 0.17 -23.23
C ILE A 89 -4.66 1.22 -22.12
N PHE A 90 -3.69 2.13 -22.20
CA PHE A 90 -3.45 3.16 -21.19
C PHE A 90 -3.73 4.56 -21.74
N TYR A 91 -4.73 5.21 -21.19
CA TYR A 91 -5.17 6.55 -21.57
C TYR A 91 -4.76 7.60 -20.55
N THR A 92 -4.41 8.78 -21.05
CA THR A 92 -3.96 9.94 -20.27
C THR A 92 -4.90 11.14 -20.46
N LYS A 93 -4.93 12.05 -19.48
CA LYS A 93 -5.73 13.29 -19.51
C LYS A 93 -7.21 13.07 -19.84
N VAL A 94 -7.74 11.94 -19.40
CA VAL A 94 -9.11 11.55 -19.67
C VAL A 94 -10.11 12.47 -18.97
N LYS A 95 -11.09 12.97 -19.71
CA LYS A 95 -12.18 13.80 -19.21
C LYS A 95 -13.49 13.01 -19.17
N VAL A 96 -14.47 13.51 -18.42
CA VAL A 96 -15.82 12.93 -18.39
C VAL A 96 -16.43 12.79 -19.78
N THR A 97 -16.17 13.78 -20.66
CA THR A 97 -16.65 13.80 -22.07
C THR A 97 -16.05 12.71 -22.95
N ASP A 98 -14.93 12.11 -22.55
CA ASP A 98 -14.27 11.04 -23.32
C ASP A 98 -14.84 9.66 -23.00
N VAL A 99 -15.57 9.53 -21.88
CA VAL A 99 -16.03 8.25 -21.38
C VAL A 99 -16.96 7.52 -22.36
N GLU A 100 -17.90 8.24 -22.98
CA GLU A 100 -18.82 7.66 -23.96
C GLU A 100 -18.05 7.06 -25.15
N GLU A 101 -17.05 7.79 -25.68
CA GLU A 101 -16.21 7.33 -26.79
C GLU A 101 -15.33 6.13 -26.36
N ILE A 102 -14.76 6.16 -25.14
CA ILE A 102 -13.97 5.03 -24.62
C ILE A 102 -14.84 3.77 -24.52
N VAL A 103 -16.05 3.87 -23.99
CA VAL A 103 -16.95 2.73 -23.90
C VAL A 103 -17.31 2.22 -25.29
N GLU A 104 -17.67 3.09 -26.22
CA GLU A 104 -18.08 2.68 -27.56
C GLU A 104 -16.95 2.07 -28.38
N LYS A 105 -15.80 2.79 -28.46
CA LYS A 105 -14.68 2.37 -29.30
C LYS A 105 -13.83 1.31 -28.63
N THR A 106 -13.35 1.59 -27.40
CA THR A 106 -12.34 0.72 -26.80
C THR A 106 -12.98 -0.49 -26.12
N VAL A 107 -14.04 -0.27 -25.33
CA VAL A 107 -14.64 -1.39 -24.60
C VAL A 107 -15.41 -2.30 -25.53
N LEU A 108 -16.28 -1.76 -26.39
CA LEU A 108 -17.16 -2.57 -27.21
C LEU A 108 -16.49 -3.06 -28.50
N LYS A 109 -15.69 -2.23 -29.17
CA LYS A 109 -15.11 -2.55 -30.48
C LYS A 109 -13.64 -2.93 -30.44
N GLY A 110 -12.92 -2.69 -29.31
CA GLY A 110 -11.48 -2.96 -29.17
C GLY A 110 -10.57 -1.96 -29.90
N GLU A 111 -11.13 -0.83 -30.31
CA GLU A 111 -10.43 0.23 -31.04
C GLU A 111 -9.65 1.13 -30.08
N VAL A 112 -8.49 1.61 -30.51
CA VAL A 112 -7.67 2.55 -29.76
C VAL A 112 -8.06 3.99 -30.11
N ILE A 113 -8.08 4.86 -29.10
CA ILE A 113 -8.33 6.30 -29.28
C ILE A 113 -7.00 7.03 -29.21
N ASP A 114 -6.36 7.27 -30.34
CA ASP A 114 -4.98 7.79 -30.43
C ASP A 114 -4.79 9.12 -29.70
N ARG A 115 -5.77 10.04 -29.72
CA ARG A 115 -5.68 11.33 -29.04
C ARG A 115 -5.58 11.22 -27.50
N LEU A 116 -5.98 10.11 -26.92
CA LEU A 116 -5.91 9.86 -25.47
C LEU A 116 -4.64 9.11 -25.06
N LEU A 117 -3.86 8.61 -26.01
CA LEU A 117 -2.59 7.96 -25.72
C LEU A 117 -1.55 8.97 -25.25
N TYR A 118 -0.61 8.49 -24.44
CA TYR A 118 0.58 9.27 -24.14
C TYR A 118 1.48 9.40 -25.37
N VAL A 119 1.84 10.62 -25.69
CA VAL A 119 2.82 10.89 -26.76
C VAL A 119 4.18 11.11 -26.14
N ASN A 120 5.15 10.30 -26.51
CA ASN A 120 6.52 10.46 -26.03
C ASN A 120 7.12 11.76 -26.62
N PRO A 121 7.54 12.73 -25.80
CA PRO A 121 8.04 14.02 -26.29
C PRO A 121 9.32 13.92 -27.09
N THR A 122 10.09 12.83 -26.94
CA THR A 122 11.38 12.67 -27.61
C THR A 122 11.25 12.20 -29.07
N ASP A 123 10.36 11.25 -29.34
CA ASP A 123 10.22 10.62 -30.67
C ASP A 123 8.81 10.74 -31.24
N GLN A 124 7.91 11.46 -30.58
CA GLN A 124 6.51 11.70 -30.96
C GLN A 124 5.68 10.44 -31.17
N LYS A 125 6.14 9.30 -30.62
CA LYS A 125 5.40 8.05 -30.70
C LYS A 125 4.25 7.99 -29.69
N HIS A 126 3.13 7.46 -30.13
CA HIS A 126 1.98 7.15 -29.29
C HIS A 126 2.25 5.85 -28.52
N CYS A 127 2.20 5.90 -27.20
CA CYS A 127 2.39 4.75 -26.31
C CYS A 127 1.01 4.14 -25.96
N LYS A 128 0.76 2.94 -26.48
CA LYS A 128 -0.53 2.26 -26.28
C LYS A 128 -0.65 1.66 -24.88
N THR A 129 0.43 1.11 -24.36
CA THR A 129 0.46 0.44 -23.05
C THR A 129 1.38 1.16 -22.08
N LEU A 130 1.21 0.87 -20.78
CA LEU A 130 2.10 1.40 -19.75
C LEU A 130 3.57 1.01 -20.01
N LYS A 131 3.79 -0.18 -20.59
CA LYS A 131 5.13 -0.71 -20.89
C LYS A 131 5.82 0.02 -22.04
N ASP A 132 5.05 0.71 -22.90
CA ASP A 132 5.62 1.48 -24.03
C ASP A 132 6.15 2.84 -23.57
N ILE A 133 5.76 3.32 -22.37
CA ILE A 133 6.13 4.62 -21.84
C ILE A 133 7.55 4.55 -21.27
N PRO A 134 8.53 5.36 -21.75
CA PRO A 134 9.93 5.30 -21.34
C PRO A 134 10.14 5.49 -19.82
N PHE A 135 9.27 6.29 -19.18
CA PHE A 135 9.27 6.48 -17.73
C PHE A 135 9.09 5.17 -16.96
N TYR A 136 8.21 4.28 -17.44
CA TYR A 136 7.95 3.00 -16.77
C TYR A 136 8.91 1.89 -17.21
N GLN A 137 9.44 1.94 -18.44
CA GLN A 137 10.35 0.90 -18.96
C GLN A 137 11.59 0.71 -18.10
N LYS A 138 12.08 1.78 -17.48
CA LYS A 138 13.29 1.77 -16.65
C LYS A 138 13.02 1.50 -15.17
N GLN A 139 11.76 1.27 -14.78
CA GLN A 139 11.38 1.00 -13.39
C GLN A 139 11.18 -0.48 -13.12
N HIS A 140 11.82 -0.96 -12.07
CA HIS A 140 11.51 -2.27 -11.49
C HIS A 140 10.68 -2.05 -10.22
N ARG A 141 9.35 -2.07 -10.38
CA ARG A 141 8.39 -1.73 -9.32
C ARG A 141 8.13 -2.96 -8.45
N ILE A 142 8.52 -2.89 -7.18
CA ILE A 142 8.31 -3.96 -6.18
C ILE A 142 7.18 -3.57 -5.23
N LEU A 143 7.37 -2.53 -4.43
CA LEU A 143 6.36 -2.10 -3.46
C LEU A 143 5.16 -1.45 -4.14
N LEU A 144 5.39 -0.77 -5.27
CA LEU A 144 4.34 -0.16 -6.09
C LEU A 144 3.86 -1.10 -7.21
N ALA A 145 4.20 -2.38 -7.18
CA ALA A 145 3.85 -3.34 -8.24
C ALA A 145 2.35 -3.48 -8.46
N ASP A 146 1.56 -3.35 -7.39
CA ASP A 146 0.11 -3.45 -7.40
C ASP A 146 -0.60 -2.10 -7.60
N CYS A 147 0.13 -0.96 -7.48
CA CYS A 147 -0.42 0.36 -7.76
C CYS A 147 -0.78 0.49 -9.24
N GLY A 148 -2.05 0.77 -9.52
CA GLY A 148 -2.61 0.76 -10.88
C GLY A 148 -3.24 -0.58 -11.27
N LYS A 149 -3.15 -1.60 -10.42
CA LYS A 149 -3.71 -2.94 -10.67
C LYS A 149 -4.82 -3.31 -9.71
N ILE A 150 -4.64 -3.06 -8.40
CA ILE A 150 -5.63 -3.42 -7.38
C ILE A 150 -6.45 -2.22 -6.93
N ASN A 151 -7.65 -2.49 -6.45
CA ASN A 151 -8.44 -1.53 -5.69
C ASN A 151 -7.89 -1.48 -4.24
N PRO A 152 -7.30 -0.36 -3.79
CA PRO A 152 -6.71 -0.26 -2.46
C PRO A 152 -7.72 -0.35 -1.31
N GLU A 153 -9.01 -0.23 -1.61
CA GLU A 153 -10.10 -0.28 -0.64
C GLU A 153 -10.69 -1.70 -0.47
N ASP A 154 -10.20 -2.69 -1.27
CA ASP A 154 -10.70 -4.07 -1.24
C ASP A 154 -9.64 -5.06 -0.73
N ILE A 155 -9.85 -5.56 0.49
CA ILE A 155 -8.98 -6.56 1.12
C ILE A 155 -8.95 -7.89 0.34
N ASN A 156 -10.07 -8.28 -0.30
CA ASN A 156 -10.12 -9.54 -1.02
C ASN A 156 -9.24 -9.48 -2.28
N GLU A 157 -9.20 -8.34 -2.94
CA GLU A 157 -8.32 -8.12 -4.09
C GLU A 157 -6.84 -8.17 -3.65
N TYR A 158 -6.48 -7.55 -2.53
CA TYR A 158 -5.13 -7.65 -1.99
C TYR A 158 -4.76 -9.11 -1.64
N ILE A 159 -5.67 -9.86 -1.01
CA ILE A 159 -5.48 -11.30 -0.70
C ILE A 159 -5.39 -12.12 -1.99
N GLY A 160 -6.23 -11.83 -2.99
CA GLY A 160 -6.19 -12.46 -4.31
C GLY A 160 -4.80 -12.34 -4.97
N HIS A 161 -4.16 -11.20 -4.82
CA HIS A 161 -2.79 -10.93 -5.28
C HIS A 161 -1.68 -11.46 -4.33
N GLY A 162 -2.03 -12.27 -3.33
CA GLY A 162 -1.06 -12.91 -2.42
C GLY A 162 -0.78 -12.14 -1.13
N GLY A 163 -1.60 -11.14 -0.81
CA GLY A 163 -1.53 -10.42 0.46
C GLY A 163 -1.82 -11.31 1.66
N TYR A 164 -1.32 -10.93 2.81
CA TYR A 164 -1.39 -11.63 4.12
C TYR A 164 -0.77 -13.03 4.16
N GLN A 165 -0.22 -13.52 3.07
CA GLN A 165 0.57 -14.77 3.08
C GLN A 165 1.89 -14.60 3.84
N GLY A 166 2.48 -13.40 3.78
CA GLY A 166 3.64 -13.05 4.58
C GLY A 166 3.36 -13.10 6.08
N LEU A 167 2.18 -12.63 6.49
CA LEU A 167 1.72 -12.72 7.87
C LEU A 167 1.54 -14.18 8.32
N VAL A 168 0.89 -15.01 7.50
CA VAL A 168 0.72 -16.44 7.80
C VAL A 168 2.07 -17.09 8.04
N LYS A 169 3.04 -16.88 7.14
CA LYS A 169 4.39 -17.42 7.27
C LYS A 169 5.09 -16.93 8.54
N ALA A 170 5.00 -15.64 8.86
CA ALA A 170 5.61 -15.10 10.07
C ALA A 170 5.04 -15.73 11.35
N LEU A 171 3.71 -15.90 11.40
CA LEU A 171 3.03 -16.55 12.53
C LEU A 171 3.41 -18.03 12.66
N GLU A 172 3.63 -18.73 11.56
CA GLU A 172 4.03 -20.16 11.53
C GLU A 172 5.46 -20.37 12.05
N ILE A 173 6.40 -19.50 11.67
CA ILE A 173 7.81 -19.66 12.07
C ILE A 173 8.12 -19.12 13.47
N GLY A 174 7.23 -18.28 14.01
CA GLY A 174 7.40 -17.67 15.32
C GLY A 174 8.20 -16.37 15.32
N PRO A 175 8.13 -15.60 16.43
CA PRO A 175 8.63 -14.22 16.46
C PRO A 175 10.15 -14.11 16.35
N GLU A 176 10.91 -15.01 16.97
CA GLU A 176 12.37 -15.01 16.90
C GLU A 176 12.87 -15.31 15.48
N ALA A 177 12.30 -16.33 14.84
CA ALA A 177 12.63 -16.68 13.47
C ALA A 177 12.20 -15.56 12.48
N THR A 178 11.09 -14.86 12.75
CA THR A 178 10.66 -13.68 12.01
C THR A 178 11.74 -12.58 12.05
N ILE A 179 12.33 -12.32 13.22
CA ILE A 179 13.44 -11.35 13.34
C ILE A 179 14.68 -11.82 12.55
N GLU A 180 15.01 -13.11 12.62
CA GLU A 180 16.16 -13.64 11.87
C GLU A 180 15.96 -13.54 10.35
N GLU A 181 14.76 -13.81 9.82
CA GLU A 181 14.45 -13.60 8.40
C GLU A 181 14.59 -12.12 8.01
N MET A 182 14.15 -11.20 8.89
CA MET A 182 14.37 -9.77 8.67
C MET A 182 15.84 -9.38 8.66
N LYS A 183 16.66 -9.95 9.53
CA LYS A 183 18.12 -9.72 9.51
C LYS A 183 18.75 -10.26 8.23
N LYS A 184 18.39 -11.47 7.80
CA LYS A 184 18.86 -12.09 6.56
C LYS A 184 18.51 -11.24 5.32
N SER A 185 17.36 -10.59 5.32
CA SER A 185 16.94 -9.70 4.22
C SER A 185 17.83 -8.49 4.04
N GLN A 186 18.58 -8.09 5.08
CA GLN A 186 19.39 -6.89 5.16
C GLN A 186 18.59 -5.59 4.92
N LEU A 187 17.27 -5.63 5.13
CA LEU A 187 16.45 -4.42 5.04
C LEU A 187 16.93 -3.36 6.03
N ARG A 188 17.27 -2.19 5.49
CA ARG A 188 17.60 -1.00 6.27
C ARG A 188 16.39 -0.04 6.26
N GLY A 189 16.23 0.72 7.33
CA GLY A 189 15.17 1.71 7.45
C GLY A 189 15.17 2.71 6.30
N ARG A 190 14.00 2.98 5.73
CA ARG A 190 13.78 3.86 4.57
C ARG A 190 13.39 5.29 4.97
N GLY A 191 13.32 5.58 6.26
CA GLY A 191 13.04 6.92 6.79
C GLY A 191 14.26 7.84 6.91
N GLY A 192 15.37 7.54 6.21
CA GLY A 192 16.56 8.38 6.12
C GLY A 192 17.77 7.89 6.93
N ALA A 193 17.60 7.34 8.14
CA ALA A 193 18.72 6.92 9.00
C ALA A 193 19.38 5.58 8.57
N GLY A 194 18.69 4.74 7.81
CA GLY A 194 19.25 3.50 7.27
C GLY A 194 19.66 2.46 8.33
N PHE A 195 19.09 2.49 9.52
CA PHE A 195 19.41 1.50 10.57
C PHE A 195 18.85 0.12 10.21
N PRO A 196 19.57 -1.01 10.47
CA PRO A 196 19.09 -2.35 10.14
C PRO A 196 17.77 -2.68 10.85
N THR A 197 16.72 -2.96 10.08
CA THR A 197 15.35 -3.14 10.59
C THR A 197 15.26 -4.34 11.55
N GLY A 198 15.82 -5.48 11.18
CA GLY A 198 15.81 -6.68 12.03
C GLY A 198 16.51 -6.49 13.38
N MET A 199 17.61 -5.71 13.42
CA MET A 199 18.28 -5.38 14.67
C MET A 199 17.42 -4.46 15.55
N LYS A 200 16.74 -3.48 14.96
CA LYS A 200 15.81 -2.59 15.68
C LYS A 200 14.68 -3.39 16.33
N TRP A 201 14.12 -4.37 15.63
CA TRP A 201 13.09 -5.28 16.15
C TRP A 201 13.62 -6.15 17.29
N GLU A 202 14.83 -6.70 17.13
CA GLU A 202 15.47 -7.50 18.19
C GLU A 202 15.69 -6.70 19.48
N PHE A 203 16.18 -5.48 19.37
CA PHE A 203 16.38 -4.62 20.55
C PHE A 203 15.07 -4.35 21.27
N THR A 204 14.00 -4.02 20.54
CA THR A 204 12.68 -3.81 21.15
C THR A 204 12.16 -5.09 21.79
N ARG A 205 12.31 -6.25 21.12
CA ARG A 205 11.87 -7.54 21.67
C ARG A 205 12.59 -7.89 22.98
N LYS A 206 13.90 -7.67 23.04
CA LYS A 206 14.76 -7.93 24.23
C LYS A 206 14.56 -6.91 25.35
N SER A 207 14.01 -5.74 25.08
CA SER A 207 13.75 -4.72 26.09
C SER A 207 12.71 -5.20 27.10
N LYS A 208 13.00 -4.97 28.39
CA LYS A 208 12.08 -5.32 29.48
C LYS A 208 10.86 -4.40 29.44
N GLY A 209 9.69 -4.95 29.70
CA GLY A 209 8.41 -4.23 29.74
C GLY A 209 7.26 -5.19 29.50
N ASP A 210 6.18 -4.94 30.18
CA ASP A 210 4.91 -5.66 30.07
C ASP A 210 4.12 -5.28 28.80
N GLU A 211 4.27 -4.05 28.35
CA GLU A 211 3.68 -3.51 27.13
C GLU A 211 4.75 -2.98 26.19
N LYS A 212 4.53 -3.19 24.90
CA LYS A 212 5.37 -2.63 23.84
C LYS A 212 4.51 -2.07 22.73
N TYR A 213 5.03 -1.05 22.09
CA TYR A 213 4.30 -0.34 21.03
C TYR A 213 5.05 -0.37 19.69
N MET A 214 4.29 -0.26 18.62
CA MET A 214 4.79 -0.11 17.26
C MET A 214 4.26 1.19 16.67
N ILE A 215 5.09 1.98 16.00
CA ILE A 215 4.64 3.17 15.28
C ILE A 215 5.09 3.10 13.82
N CYS A 216 4.14 3.23 12.92
CA CYS A 216 4.37 3.51 11.52
C CYS A 216 4.54 5.02 11.34
N ASN A 217 5.75 5.45 11.02
CA ASN A 217 6.04 6.84 10.74
C ASN A 217 5.69 7.17 9.29
N GLY A 218 4.58 7.87 9.09
CA GLY A 218 4.10 8.43 7.84
C GLY A 218 4.16 9.97 7.83
N ASP A 219 5.04 10.57 8.63
CA ASP A 219 5.29 12.03 8.62
C ASP A 219 6.28 12.40 7.52
N GLU A 220 5.82 12.32 6.28
CA GLU A 220 6.57 12.68 5.07
C GLU A 220 6.48 14.19 4.81
N GLY A 221 7.30 14.96 5.55
CA GLY A 221 7.22 16.43 5.56
C GLY A 221 7.99 17.13 4.45
N ASP A 222 8.83 16.43 3.69
CA ASP A 222 9.65 17.02 2.65
C ASP A 222 8.82 17.40 1.41
N PRO A 223 8.84 18.69 0.97
CA PRO A 223 8.08 19.11 -0.20
C PRO A 223 8.48 18.36 -1.46
N GLY A 224 7.49 17.75 -2.14
CA GLY A 224 7.70 16.93 -3.33
C GLY A 224 8.05 15.47 -3.07
N ALA A 225 8.25 15.05 -1.82
CA ALA A 225 8.35 13.65 -1.45
C ALA A 225 6.96 13.03 -1.32
N PHE A 226 6.72 11.95 -2.07
CA PHE A 226 5.42 11.26 -2.12
C PHE A 226 5.57 9.72 -2.07
N MET A 227 6.68 9.23 -1.57
CA MET A 227 6.98 7.81 -1.43
C MET A 227 5.99 7.12 -0.47
N ASP A 228 5.90 7.62 0.75
CA ASP A 228 5.02 7.10 1.78
C ASP A 228 3.55 7.30 1.41
N ARG A 229 3.19 8.49 0.93
CA ARG A 229 1.84 8.79 0.47
C ARG A 229 1.39 7.85 -0.64
N SER A 230 2.23 7.57 -1.62
CA SER A 230 1.90 6.67 -2.73
C SER A 230 1.59 5.26 -2.26
N LEU A 231 2.28 4.77 -1.24
CA LEU A 231 2.04 3.46 -0.63
C LEU A 231 0.78 3.47 0.24
N LEU A 232 0.61 4.48 1.11
CA LEU A 232 -0.57 4.63 1.96
C LEU A 232 -1.86 4.73 1.14
N GLU A 233 -1.82 5.48 0.02
CA GLU A 233 -2.95 5.60 -0.90
C GLU A 233 -3.10 4.40 -1.83
N GLY A 234 -2.00 3.75 -2.22
CA GLY A 234 -1.98 2.78 -3.31
C GLY A 234 -2.08 1.33 -2.92
N ASN A 235 -1.51 0.98 -1.77
CA ASN A 235 -1.54 -0.38 -1.23
C ASN A 235 -1.50 -0.36 0.30
N PRO A 236 -2.55 0.20 0.97
CA PRO A 236 -2.60 0.33 2.42
C PRO A 236 -2.48 -1.00 3.14
N HIS A 237 -3.02 -2.08 2.58
CA HIS A 237 -2.96 -3.41 3.16
C HIS A 237 -1.54 -3.95 3.29
N SER A 238 -0.62 -3.59 2.39
CA SER A 238 0.79 -4.01 2.51
C SER A 238 1.46 -3.43 3.76
N ILE A 239 1.09 -2.20 4.13
CA ILE A 239 1.65 -1.55 5.32
C ILE A 239 0.99 -2.11 6.58
N VAL A 240 -0.33 -2.34 6.55
CA VAL A 240 -1.06 -2.98 7.66
C VAL A 240 -0.51 -4.38 7.93
N GLU A 241 -0.30 -5.20 6.89
CA GLU A 241 0.33 -6.53 7.02
C GLU A 241 1.73 -6.42 7.63
N GLY A 242 2.55 -5.46 7.16
CA GLY A 242 3.87 -5.20 7.71
C GLY A 242 3.84 -4.78 9.19
N MET A 243 2.86 -3.98 9.59
CA MET A 243 2.63 -3.59 10.98
C MET A 243 2.27 -4.78 11.87
N ILE A 244 1.42 -5.68 11.39
CA ILE A 244 1.01 -6.88 12.14
C ILE A 244 2.20 -7.82 12.32
N ILE A 245 2.99 -8.06 11.26
CA ILE A 245 4.21 -8.89 11.31
C ILE A 245 5.23 -8.27 12.27
N ALA A 246 5.47 -6.96 12.20
CA ALA A 246 6.38 -6.26 13.08
C ALA A 246 5.91 -6.28 14.54
N GLY A 247 4.62 -6.09 14.79
CA GLY A 247 4.01 -6.20 16.10
C GLY A 247 4.20 -7.59 16.71
N PHE A 248 3.94 -8.65 15.94
CA PHE A 248 4.18 -10.03 16.35
C PHE A 248 5.66 -10.30 16.68
N ALA A 249 6.56 -9.91 15.78
CA ALA A 249 7.99 -10.13 15.96
C ALA A 249 8.55 -9.42 17.19
N THR A 250 8.14 -8.19 17.46
CA THR A 250 8.65 -7.37 18.57
C THR A 250 7.94 -7.63 19.91
N GLY A 251 6.76 -8.27 19.85
CA GLY A 251 5.90 -8.48 21.02
C GLY A 251 5.11 -7.22 21.39
N ALA A 252 4.87 -6.33 20.42
CA ALA A 252 4.01 -5.18 20.64
C ALA A 252 2.54 -5.60 20.72
N CYS A 253 1.80 -5.00 21.66
CA CYS A 253 0.37 -5.25 21.85
C CYS A 253 -0.51 -4.28 21.06
N LYS A 254 0.03 -3.12 20.66
CA LYS A 254 -0.68 -2.10 19.91
C LYS A 254 0.25 -1.34 18.96
N GLY A 255 -0.29 -0.98 17.81
CA GLY A 255 0.41 -0.16 16.82
C GLY A 255 -0.34 1.13 16.52
N TYR A 256 0.42 2.12 16.08
CA TYR A 256 -0.08 3.42 15.68
C TYR A 256 0.42 3.78 14.28
N PHE A 257 -0.49 4.22 13.43
CA PHE A 257 -0.13 4.93 12.21
C PHE A 257 -0.05 6.41 12.53
N TYR A 258 1.11 7.01 12.45
CA TYR A 258 1.28 8.46 12.54
C TYR A 258 1.35 9.02 11.12
N ILE A 259 0.27 9.64 10.69
CA ILE A 259 0.10 10.14 9.32
C ILE A 259 -0.20 11.64 9.38
N ARG A 260 0.41 12.41 8.49
CA ARG A 260 0.15 13.84 8.36
C ARG A 260 -1.33 14.11 8.08
N ALA A 261 -1.90 15.11 8.78
CA ALA A 261 -3.28 15.55 8.56
C ALA A 261 -3.52 16.05 7.12
N GLU A 262 -2.46 16.46 6.42
CA GLU A 262 -2.47 16.90 5.02
C GLU A 262 -2.63 15.76 4.00
N TYR A 263 -2.66 14.50 4.46
CA TYR A 263 -2.87 13.32 3.63
C TYR A 263 -4.24 12.66 3.87
N PRO A 264 -5.38 13.36 3.64
CA PRO A 264 -6.71 12.87 4.01
C PRO A 264 -7.06 11.54 3.31
N LEU A 265 -6.70 11.38 2.03
CA LEU A 265 -6.94 10.13 1.30
C LEU A 265 -6.15 8.96 1.85
N ALA A 266 -4.90 9.18 2.27
CA ALA A 266 -4.09 8.15 2.90
C ALA A 266 -4.69 7.70 4.23
N ILE A 267 -5.16 8.65 5.04
CA ILE A 267 -5.84 8.40 6.31
C ILE A 267 -7.11 7.57 6.09
N GLU A 268 -7.95 7.97 5.14
CA GLU A 268 -9.19 7.27 4.78
C GLU A 268 -8.90 5.82 4.37
N ARG A 269 -7.94 5.60 3.48
CA ARG A 269 -7.61 4.25 2.98
C ARG A 269 -6.97 3.35 4.03
N ILE A 270 -6.12 3.89 4.89
CA ILE A 270 -5.59 3.12 6.04
C ILE A 270 -6.73 2.77 7.01
N GLN A 271 -7.68 3.66 7.26
CA GLN A 271 -8.83 3.34 8.13
C GLN A 271 -9.69 2.24 7.52
N ILE A 272 -9.99 2.30 6.22
CA ILE A 272 -10.71 1.22 5.50
C ILE A 272 -9.97 -0.10 5.63
N ALA A 273 -8.65 -0.11 5.46
CA ALA A 273 -7.83 -1.31 5.57
C ALA A 273 -7.82 -1.89 7.00
N ILE A 274 -7.71 -1.04 8.02
CA ILE A 274 -7.79 -1.44 9.43
C ILE A 274 -9.15 -2.07 9.72
N ASP A 275 -10.25 -1.42 9.32
CA ASP A 275 -11.61 -1.91 9.55
C ASP A 275 -11.86 -3.24 8.85
N ALA A 276 -11.35 -3.41 7.63
CA ALA A 276 -11.41 -4.66 6.89
C ALA A 276 -10.64 -5.78 7.61
N CYS A 277 -9.47 -5.46 8.19
CA CYS A 277 -8.69 -6.44 8.96
C CYS A 277 -9.40 -6.88 10.25
N TYR A 278 -10.06 -5.97 10.95
CA TYR A 278 -10.89 -6.37 12.11
C TYR A 278 -12.04 -7.29 11.71
N LYS A 279 -12.74 -6.97 10.61
CA LYS A 279 -13.85 -7.80 10.09
C LYS A 279 -13.40 -9.19 9.65
N THR A 280 -12.17 -9.30 9.16
CA THR A 280 -11.60 -10.58 8.69
C THR A 280 -10.84 -11.35 9.78
N GLY A 281 -10.71 -10.81 11.00
CA GLY A 281 -9.96 -11.47 12.09
C GLY A 281 -8.44 -11.43 11.93
N LEU A 282 -7.93 -10.46 11.16
CA LEU A 282 -6.50 -10.18 11.00
C LEU A 282 -5.98 -9.13 11.99
N LEU A 283 -6.89 -8.49 12.73
CA LEU A 283 -6.62 -7.60 13.86
C LEU A 283 -7.53 -7.93 15.02
N GLY A 284 -7.18 -7.45 16.22
CA GLY A 284 -7.90 -7.67 17.45
C GLY A 284 -7.36 -8.86 18.24
N LYS A 285 -8.27 -9.70 18.75
CA LYS A 285 -7.91 -10.82 19.62
C LYS A 285 -7.73 -12.13 18.83
N ASN A 286 -6.75 -12.92 19.26
CA ASN A 286 -6.52 -14.28 18.76
C ASN A 286 -6.40 -14.34 17.22
N ILE A 287 -5.57 -13.47 16.66
CA ILE A 287 -5.37 -13.34 15.21
C ILE A 287 -5.05 -14.71 14.60
N LEU A 288 -5.85 -15.12 13.62
CA LEU A 288 -5.73 -16.41 12.91
C LEU A 288 -5.62 -17.63 13.83
N GLY A 289 -6.14 -17.55 15.07
CA GLY A 289 -6.13 -18.65 16.03
C GLY A 289 -4.77 -18.90 16.72
N THR A 290 -3.86 -17.94 16.73
CA THR A 290 -2.49 -18.07 17.26
C THR A 290 -2.33 -17.65 18.73
N GLY A 291 -3.36 -17.04 19.32
CA GLY A 291 -3.27 -16.38 20.62
C GLY A 291 -2.64 -15.00 20.59
N PHE A 292 -2.13 -14.54 19.42
CA PHE A 292 -1.61 -13.20 19.25
C PHE A 292 -2.76 -12.18 19.21
N ASN A 293 -2.60 -11.10 20.00
CA ASN A 293 -3.54 -9.98 20.04
C ASN A 293 -2.82 -8.73 19.59
N TYR A 294 -3.43 -7.97 18.67
CA TYR A 294 -2.82 -6.75 18.17
C TYR A 294 -3.89 -5.79 17.66
N ASP A 295 -3.81 -4.56 18.09
CA ASP A 295 -4.70 -3.48 17.69
C ASP A 295 -3.94 -2.38 16.92
N LEU A 296 -4.61 -1.73 15.98
CA LEU A 296 -4.09 -0.59 15.22
C LEU A 296 -4.99 0.63 15.37
N GLU A 297 -4.36 1.81 15.46
CA GLU A 297 -5.03 3.10 15.56
C GLU A 297 -4.28 4.15 14.73
N ILE A 298 -5.01 5.15 14.20
CA ILE A 298 -4.42 6.28 13.48
C ILE A 298 -4.24 7.45 14.44
N ARG A 299 -3.04 8.08 14.38
CA ARG A 299 -2.72 9.36 15.01
C ARG A 299 -2.38 10.37 13.93
N TYR A 300 -2.94 11.55 14.04
CA TYR A 300 -2.75 12.62 13.05
C TYR A 300 -1.51 13.44 13.39
N GLY A 301 -0.61 13.58 12.42
CA GLY A 301 0.54 14.46 12.54
C GLY A 301 0.12 15.93 12.53
N ALA A 302 0.80 16.74 13.35
CA ALA A 302 0.48 18.16 13.54
C ALA A 302 1.04 19.10 12.45
N GLY A 303 1.54 18.58 11.33
CA GLY A 303 2.03 19.37 10.20
C GLY A 303 3.44 19.95 10.35
N ALA A 304 4.17 19.59 11.40
CA ALA A 304 5.54 20.05 11.61
C ALA A 304 6.56 19.00 11.11
N PHE A 305 7.47 19.40 10.24
CA PHE A 305 8.54 18.53 9.71
C PHE A 305 9.35 17.81 10.81
N VAL A 306 9.57 18.49 11.93
CA VAL A 306 10.31 17.93 13.08
C VAL A 306 9.62 16.68 13.68
N CYS A 307 8.31 16.53 13.49
CA CYS A 307 7.58 15.36 13.99
C CYS A 307 7.93 14.06 13.26
N GLY A 308 8.68 14.12 12.15
CA GLY A 308 9.29 12.95 11.51
C GLY A 308 10.47 12.36 12.30
N GLU A 309 11.11 13.14 13.19
CA GLU A 309 12.11 12.61 14.11
C GLU A 309 11.44 11.76 15.19
N GLU A 310 12.00 10.57 15.48
CA GLU A 310 11.34 9.53 16.27
C GLU A 310 10.92 9.97 17.69
N THR A 311 11.68 10.83 18.36
CA THR A 311 11.35 11.28 19.71
C THR A 311 10.32 12.43 19.71
N ALA A 312 10.38 13.31 18.72
CA ALA A 312 9.36 14.34 18.50
C ALA A 312 8.02 13.72 18.11
N LEU A 313 8.05 12.67 17.26
CA LEU A 313 6.88 11.88 16.86
C LEU A 313 6.22 11.22 18.08
N ILE A 314 7.01 10.63 18.99
CA ILE A 314 6.50 10.07 20.25
C ILE A 314 5.81 11.14 21.08
N ALA A 315 6.47 12.28 21.32
CA ALA A 315 5.88 13.39 22.08
C ALA A 315 4.57 13.88 21.47
N SER A 316 4.53 14.01 20.13
CA SER A 316 3.30 14.38 19.40
C SER A 316 2.20 13.33 19.55
N THR A 317 2.56 12.03 19.47
CA THR A 317 1.59 10.92 19.67
C THR A 317 1.02 10.92 21.10
N GLU A 318 1.79 11.34 22.08
CA GLU A 318 1.39 11.53 23.48
C GLU A 318 0.51 12.78 23.71
N GLY A 319 0.30 13.62 22.68
CA GLY A 319 -0.43 14.87 22.78
C GLY A 319 0.41 16.03 23.30
N LEU A 320 1.73 15.85 23.34
CA LEU A 320 2.68 16.89 23.80
C LEU A 320 3.23 17.65 22.56
N LYS A 321 3.93 18.76 22.82
CA LYS A 321 4.67 19.47 21.79
C LYS A 321 5.74 18.54 21.20
N GLY A 322 5.77 18.41 19.86
CA GLY A 322 6.73 17.59 19.13
C GLY A 322 8.15 18.14 19.22
N THR A 323 8.77 18.01 20.38
CA THR A 323 10.14 18.47 20.64
C THR A 323 11.06 17.25 20.75
N PRO A 324 12.13 17.20 19.95
CA PRO A 324 13.12 16.12 20.01
C PRO A 324 13.79 16.06 21.39
N ARG A 325 14.12 14.87 21.84
CA ARG A 325 14.87 14.65 23.06
C ARG A 325 16.20 13.97 22.79
N PRO A 326 17.25 14.22 23.62
CA PRO A 326 18.52 13.51 23.51
C PRO A 326 18.34 12.00 23.73
N LYS A 327 19.17 11.20 23.07
CA LYS A 327 19.31 9.75 23.26
C LYS A 327 20.69 9.45 23.84
N PRO A 328 20.88 8.49 24.75
CA PRO A 328 19.92 7.56 25.35
C PRO A 328 18.96 8.22 26.36
N PRO A 329 17.80 7.58 26.73
CA PRO A 329 17.37 6.26 26.28
C PRO A 329 16.84 6.28 24.84
N PHE A 330 17.10 5.19 24.11
CA PHE A 330 16.51 5.00 22.78
C PHE A 330 15.03 4.56 22.88
N PRO A 331 14.18 4.85 21.89
CA PRO A 331 12.78 4.43 21.90
C PRO A 331 12.56 2.93 22.15
N ALA A 332 13.46 2.09 21.65
CA ALA A 332 13.43 0.65 21.92
C ALA A 332 13.49 0.29 23.43
N GLN A 333 14.02 1.19 24.27
CA GLN A 333 14.11 1.03 25.71
C GLN A 333 13.03 1.83 26.44
N SER A 334 12.79 3.08 26.02
CA SER A 334 11.84 4.00 26.64
C SER A 334 11.28 4.97 25.57
N GLY A 335 10.21 4.55 24.93
CA GLY A 335 9.49 5.28 23.89
C GLY A 335 8.15 5.82 24.36
N LEU A 336 7.08 5.47 23.66
CA LEU A 336 5.71 5.93 23.91
C LEU A 336 5.26 5.58 25.33
N TRP A 337 4.86 6.59 26.09
CA TRP A 337 4.51 6.49 27.53
C TRP A 337 5.58 5.79 28.38
N GLY A 338 6.87 5.97 28.02
CA GLY A 338 7.98 5.35 28.72
C GLY A 338 8.14 3.84 28.46
N LYS A 339 7.37 3.25 27.56
CA LYS A 339 7.39 1.83 27.21
C LYS A 339 8.28 1.56 25.99
N PRO A 340 8.86 0.35 25.86
CA PRO A 340 9.62 -0.02 24.68
C PRO A 340 8.80 0.17 23.40
N THR A 341 9.35 0.92 22.44
CA THR A 341 8.63 1.29 21.22
C THR A 341 9.55 1.12 20.01
N VAL A 342 9.04 0.47 18.97
CA VAL A 342 9.71 0.41 17.68
C VAL A 342 9.01 1.34 16.69
N ILE A 343 9.80 2.13 15.95
CA ILE A 343 9.30 3.07 14.96
C ILE A 343 9.91 2.70 13.61
N ASN A 344 9.08 2.45 12.62
CA ASN A 344 9.51 2.22 11.24
C ASN A 344 8.77 3.15 10.28
N ASN A 345 9.47 3.58 9.24
CA ASN A 345 8.87 4.32 8.14
C ASN A 345 7.92 3.44 7.32
N VAL A 346 6.98 4.04 6.59
CA VAL A 346 5.97 3.40 5.75
C VAL A 346 6.58 2.44 4.73
N GLU A 347 7.58 2.87 3.94
CA GLU A 347 8.22 2.02 2.92
C GLU A 347 8.94 0.83 3.56
N THR A 348 9.55 1.02 4.73
CA THR A 348 10.17 -0.08 5.48
C THR A 348 9.13 -1.15 5.80
N LEU A 349 7.95 -0.75 6.28
CA LEU A 349 6.87 -1.68 6.63
C LEU A 349 6.26 -2.35 5.40
N ALA A 350 6.05 -1.61 4.32
CA ALA A 350 5.56 -2.17 3.05
C ALA A 350 6.53 -3.22 2.44
N SER A 351 7.82 -3.13 2.78
CA SER A 351 8.83 -4.13 2.35
C SER A 351 8.70 -5.46 3.09
N VAL A 352 8.17 -5.45 4.31
CA VAL A 352 8.08 -6.65 5.16
C VAL A 352 7.27 -7.78 4.52
N PRO A 353 6.04 -7.58 4.04
CA PRO A 353 5.27 -8.65 3.39
C PRO A 353 5.98 -9.24 2.18
N VAL A 354 6.67 -8.41 1.41
CA VAL A 354 7.43 -8.87 0.23
C VAL A 354 8.55 -9.83 0.65
N ILE A 355 9.30 -9.49 1.73
CA ILE A 355 10.38 -10.33 2.25
C ILE A 355 9.83 -11.69 2.71
N PHE A 356 8.69 -11.70 3.39
CA PHE A 356 8.11 -12.97 3.87
C PHE A 356 7.46 -13.78 2.74
N ARG A 357 6.91 -13.14 1.72
CA ARG A 357 6.31 -13.82 0.56
C ARG A 357 7.37 -14.40 -0.36
N GLU A 358 8.35 -13.60 -0.76
CA GLU A 358 9.36 -13.97 -1.76
C GLU A 358 10.61 -14.63 -1.16
N GLY A 359 10.85 -14.41 0.13
CA GLY A 359 12.05 -14.82 0.84
C GLY A 359 13.14 -13.73 0.92
N PRO A 360 13.95 -13.75 1.99
CA PRO A 360 14.98 -12.73 2.23
C PRO A 360 16.06 -12.70 1.14
N ASP A 361 16.43 -13.85 0.58
CA ASP A 361 17.44 -13.93 -0.47
C ASP A 361 16.95 -13.37 -1.82
N ALA A 362 15.67 -13.60 -2.15
CA ALA A 362 15.07 -13.01 -3.34
C ALA A 362 14.99 -11.48 -3.19
N TYR A 363 14.61 -11.00 -2.01
CA TYR A 363 14.58 -9.55 -1.73
C TYR A 363 15.97 -8.91 -1.86
N ARG A 364 17.03 -9.56 -1.31
CA ARG A 364 18.41 -9.08 -1.43
C ARG A 364 18.93 -8.97 -2.85
N LYS A 365 18.55 -9.89 -3.73
CA LYS A 365 18.97 -9.87 -5.16
C LYS A 365 18.47 -8.63 -5.90
N VAL A 366 17.42 -8.00 -5.41
CA VAL A 366 16.88 -6.77 -5.98
C VAL A 366 17.59 -5.52 -5.46
N LEU A 367 18.27 -5.63 -4.30
CA LEU A 367 19.11 -4.56 -3.77
C LEU A 367 20.39 -4.47 -4.60
N VAL A 368 20.56 -3.38 -5.34
CA VAL A 368 21.80 -3.12 -6.06
C VAL A 368 22.90 -2.75 -5.07
N PRO A 369 24.06 -3.41 -5.07
CA PRO A 369 25.17 -3.07 -4.19
C PRO A 369 25.59 -1.61 -4.36
N GLY A 370 25.69 -0.86 -3.27
CA GLY A 370 26.15 0.53 -3.25
C GLY A 370 25.09 1.60 -3.45
N GLU A 371 23.83 1.26 -3.63
CA GLU A 371 22.75 2.23 -3.76
C GLU A 371 21.93 2.34 -2.47
N PHE A 372 21.82 3.56 -1.94
CA PHE A 372 21.04 3.88 -0.74
C PHE A 372 19.53 3.94 -0.99
N CYS A 373 19.12 4.07 -2.23
CA CYS A 373 17.69 4.07 -2.59
C CYS A 373 17.19 2.64 -2.71
N GLY A 374 16.09 2.33 -2.03
CA GLY A 374 15.42 1.07 -2.18
C GLY A 374 14.93 0.84 -3.61
N PRO A 375 14.60 -0.42 -3.95
CA PRO A 375 14.20 -0.83 -5.30
C PRO A 375 12.91 -0.21 -5.82
N THR A 376 12.35 0.77 -5.14
CA THR A 376 11.01 1.31 -5.39
C THR A 376 10.94 2.51 -6.29
N LEU A 377 12.04 3.20 -6.55
CA LEU A 377 12.06 4.49 -7.26
C LEU A 377 13.10 4.57 -8.38
N ARG A 378 13.34 3.49 -9.10
CA ARG A 378 14.09 3.53 -10.35
C ARG A 378 13.23 3.30 -11.56
#